data_cc799aa746d03641e8cc568a34630899
#
_entry.id   cc799aa746d03641e8cc568a34630899
#
_cell.length_a   1.000
_cell.length_b   1.000
_cell.length_c   1.000
_cell.angle_alpha   90.00
_cell.angle_beta   90.00
_cell.angle_gamma   90.00
#
_symmetry.space_group_name_H-M   'P 1'
#
loop_
_entity.id
_entity.type
_entity.pdbx_description
1 polymer ?
#
loop_
_entity_poly.entity_id
_entity_poly.type
_entity_poly.pdbx_seq_one_letter_code
_entity_poly.pdbx_strand_id
1 'polypeptide(L)'
;MDAPGHKALRRNDFMMDFSVSKPKTPSRRPPGRLLSLALTVLLGACTSLRTPYQAPQVAVPGTWSHPGAVVMAPADGPDTWWSAFGDPQLNTLVEAALSRNNDLAVAALKVRKARLQAELAERNRWPTLSGSVSTQGQKPLDGGASTRSSGASVSVSYEADLWNRLGSLSDVSRWESLATEQDRQATRLSLIGSVLQAYWQLAYLNQRISTGEQSVAYAEKTRDLVQAQYRAGAVSALEISQAEATVLSQKATLADLQQQRLSARTTLALLLDVAPSDTALQPWLGTEPQRLPLQAMPEVAAGLPAQLLARRPDLRAAELRLRETLASADATAASYYPALTLTGALGSSSLALGQALSNPYALLGAGVTLPFLQVNTMKLNNAIARTQYESAVVSFRQTLYSALGDVENALSNRSALARQGELLAGSLAASRRSEQLYEVRYRQGSVALSLWLDAQETRRTAETAWAQNQLSQLKNQVTLYLALGGSAQGTP
;
A
#
# COMPACT_ATOMS: atom_id res chain seq x y z
N MET A 1 -28.56 53.89 -21.49
CA MET A 1 -28.94 53.34 -22.80
C MET A 1 -29.16 51.87 -22.56
N ASP A 2 -30.24 51.25 -22.60
CA ASP A 2 -31.69 51.42 -22.64
C ASP A 2 -32.28 50.13 -22.01
N ALA A 3 -33.14 50.27 -21.03
CA ALA A 3 -34.22 49.32 -20.80
C ALA A 3 -35.39 49.83 -21.73
N PRO A 4 -36.50 49.14 -21.94
CA PRO A 4 -37.25 48.26 -21.06
C PRO A 4 -38.07 47.15 -21.77
N GLY A 5 -38.88 46.41 -20.98
CA GLY A 5 -39.90 45.53 -21.55
C GLY A 5 -40.78 44.82 -20.53
N HIS A 6 -41.67 45.57 -19.89
CA HIS A 6 -42.84 45.04 -19.16
C HIS A 6 -43.78 44.26 -20.10
N LYS A 7 -44.23 43.05 -19.68
CA LYS A 7 -45.54 42.52 -20.15
C LYS A 7 -46.35 41.97 -18.98
N ALA A 8 -47.57 42.49 -18.97
CA ALA A 8 -48.59 42.40 -17.96
C ALA A 8 -49.20 41.01 -17.75
N LEU A 9 -49.56 40.74 -16.50
CA LEU A 9 -50.42 39.66 -16.04
C LEU A 9 -51.88 39.88 -16.53
N ARG A 10 -52.46 38.84 -17.11
CA ARG A 10 -53.94 38.75 -17.25
C ARG A 10 -54.48 37.85 -16.13
N ARG A 11 -55.35 38.43 -15.30
CA ARG A 11 -56.26 37.73 -14.42
C ARG A 11 -57.34 37.05 -15.27
N ASN A 12 -57.64 35.79 -15.02
CA ASN A 12 -58.87 35.12 -15.41
C ASN A 12 -59.56 34.65 -14.13
N ASP A 13 -60.68 35.31 -13.86
CA ASP A 13 -61.66 34.87 -12.89
C ASP A 13 -62.39 33.62 -13.41
N PHE A 14 -62.45 32.56 -12.59
CA PHE A 14 -63.29 31.40 -12.86
C PHE A 14 -64.25 31.23 -11.69
N MET A 15 -65.54 31.67 -11.91
CA MET A 15 -66.64 31.38 -11.04
C MET A 15 -66.94 29.86 -11.03
N MET A 16 -66.97 29.27 -9.87
CA MET A 16 -67.48 27.90 -9.68
C MET A 16 -68.95 27.98 -9.22
N ASP A 17 -69.77 27.36 -10.03
CA ASP A 17 -71.21 27.14 -9.79
C ASP A 17 -71.43 25.97 -8.82
N PHE A 18 -72.05 26.15 -7.70
CA PHE A 18 -72.38 25.13 -6.70
C PHE A 18 -73.76 24.52 -7.00
N SER A 19 -73.75 23.32 -7.67
CA SER A 19 -74.97 22.50 -7.71
C SER A 19 -74.92 21.37 -6.64
N VAL A 20 -75.82 21.45 -5.71
CA VAL A 20 -76.05 20.49 -4.61
C VAL A 20 -76.71 19.23 -5.17
N SER A 21 -75.99 18.10 -5.20
CA SER A 21 -76.55 16.75 -5.49
C SER A 21 -76.59 15.92 -4.21
N LYS A 22 -77.74 15.24 -4.02
CA LYS A 22 -78.10 14.40 -2.85
C LYS A 22 -77.16 13.23 -2.63
N PRO A 23 -76.92 12.80 -1.35
CA PRO A 23 -75.97 11.72 -1.02
C PRO A 23 -76.54 10.35 -1.39
N LYS A 24 -75.70 9.59 -2.16
CA LYS A 24 -75.88 8.13 -2.36
C LYS A 24 -75.26 7.37 -1.21
N THR A 25 -75.97 6.42 -0.62
CA THR A 25 -75.52 5.53 0.44
C THR A 25 -74.30 4.70 0.02
N PRO A 26 -73.24 4.57 0.88
CA PRO A 26 -72.06 3.77 0.52
C PRO A 26 -72.33 2.29 0.71
N SER A 27 -72.13 1.51 -0.36
CA SER A 27 -72.03 0.05 -0.30
C SER A 27 -70.78 -0.38 0.47
N ARG A 28 -70.94 -1.10 1.58
CA ARG A 28 -69.85 -1.72 2.33
C ARG A 28 -69.12 -2.74 1.46
N ARG A 29 -67.93 -2.40 0.95
CA ARG A 29 -66.97 -3.33 0.40
C ARG A 29 -66.19 -3.99 1.54
N PRO A 30 -65.92 -5.33 1.47
CA PRO A 30 -65.24 -6.02 2.57
C PRO A 30 -63.79 -5.55 2.70
N PRO A 31 -63.27 -5.33 3.93
CA PRO A 31 -61.94 -4.74 4.17
C PRO A 31 -60.76 -5.66 3.79
N GLY A 32 -61.02 -6.91 3.43
CA GLY A 32 -59.95 -7.91 3.09
C GLY A 32 -59.19 -7.64 1.82
N ARG A 33 -59.74 -6.94 0.82
CA ARG A 33 -59.04 -6.65 -0.44
C ARG A 33 -58.04 -5.50 -0.38
N LEU A 34 -58.24 -4.57 0.52
CA LEU A 34 -57.29 -3.47 0.76
C LEU A 34 -56.08 -3.95 1.59
N LEU A 35 -56.30 -4.88 2.51
CA LEU A 35 -55.25 -5.48 3.32
C LEU A 35 -54.33 -6.37 2.50
N SER A 36 -54.87 -7.17 1.55
CA SER A 36 -54.08 -7.99 0.64
C SER A 36 -53.30 -7.18 -0.40
N LEU A 37 -53.84 -6.06 -0.88
CA LEU A 37 -53.12 -5.14 -1.78
C LEU A 37 -51.99 -4.41 -1.05
N ALA A 38 -52.21 -3.98 0.21
CA ALA A 38 -51.16 -3.40 1.06
C ALA A 38 -50.04 -4.41 1.39
N LEU A 39 -50.37 -5.68 1.61
CA LEU A 39 -49.42 -6.75 1.89
C LEU A 39 -48.58 -7.11 0.65
N THR A 40 -49.17 -7.11 -0.56
CA THR A 40 -48.43 -7.35 -1.81
C THR A 40 -47.55 -6.17 -2.20
N VAL A 41 -47.91 -4.93 -1.92
CA VAL A 41 -47.06 -3.73 -2.09
C VAL A 41 -45.91 -3.72 -1.08
N LEU A 42 -46.12 -4.17 0.16
CA LEU A 42 -45.09 -4.34 1.17
C LEU A 42 -44.06 -5.44 0.83
N LEU A 43 -44.50 -6.54 0.21
CA LEU A 43 -43.63 -7.63 -0.24
C LEU A 43 -42.81 -7.29 -1.51
N GLY A 44 -43.30 -6.36 -2.34
CA GLY A 44 -42.57 -5.89 -3.53
C GLY A 44 -41.56 -4.77 -3.22
N ALA A 45 -41.60 -4.15 -2.01
CA ALA A 45 -40.75 -3.05 -1.62
C ALA A 45 -39.38 -3.49 -1.00
N CYS A 46 -39.14 -4.79 -0.81
CA CYS A 46 -37.87 -5.32 -0.33
C CYS A 46 -36.81 -5.40 -1.45
N THR A 47 -36.65 -4.34 -2.26
CA THR A 47 -35.45 -4.21 -3.10
C THR A 47 -34.33 -3.72 -2.19
N SER A 48 -33.28 -4.54 -2.00
CA SER A 48 -32.11 -4.09 -1.29
C SER A 48 -31.57 -2.80 -1.95
N LEU A 49 -31.29 -1.78 -1.15
CA LEU A 49 -30.75 -0.49 -1.64
C LEU A 49 -29.27 -0.60 -2.05
N ARG A 50 -28.78 -1.82 -2.30
CA ARG A 50 -27.43 -2.07 -2.75
C ARG A 50 -27.22 -1.58 -4.18
N THR A 51 -26.24 -0.72 -4.37
CA THR A 51 -25.77 -0.32 -5.69
C THR A 51 -24.89 -1.44 -6.27
N PRO A 52 -25.21 -1.99 -7.46
CA PRO A 52 -24.34 -2.97 -8.09
C PRO A 52 -22.99 -2.31 -8.44
N TYR A 53 -21.90 -2.93 -7.99
CA TYR A 53 -20.58 -2.46 -8.32
C TYR A 53 -20.30 -2.60 -9.83
N GLN A 54 -19.86 -1.52 -10.43
CA GLN A 54 -19.35 -1.48 -11.80
C GLN A 54 -17.90 -1.03 -11.77
N ALA A 55 -17.01 -1.83 -12.33
CA ALA A 55 -15.61 -1.46 -12.44
C ALA A 55 -15.48 -0.15 -13.24
N PRO A 56 -14.69 0.84 -12.76
CA PRO A 56 -14.48 2.06 -13.50
C PRO A 56 -13.91 1.78 -14.89
N GLN A 57 -14.46 2.40 -15.91
CA GLN A 57 -13.89 2.32 -17.25
C GLN A 57 -12.59 3.14 -17.29
N VAL A 58 -11.46 2.45 -17.42
CA VAL A 58 -10.13 3.06 -17.51
C VAL A 58 -9.48 2.59 -18.80
N ALA A 59 -8.95 3.53 -19.59
CA ALA A 59 -8.19 3.19 -20.78
C ALA A 59 -6.87 2.52 -20.38
N VAL A 60 -6.72 1.25 -20.72
CA VAL A 60 -5.49 0.47 -20.51
C VAL A 60 -4.90 0.17 -21.90
N PRO A 61 -3.59 0.47 -22.13
CA PRO A 61 -2.93 0.12 -23.39
C PRO A 61 -3.01 -1.39 -23.65
N GLY A 62 -3.14 -1.78 -24.91
CA GLY A 62 -3.17 -3.20 -25.29
C GLY A 62 -1.83 -3.90 -25.18
N THR A 63 -0.72 -3.14 -25.31
CA THR A 63 0.67 -3.62 -25.28
C THR A 63 1.57 -2.59 -24.60
N TRP A 64 2.72 -3.05 -24.12
CA TRP A 64 3.79 -2.16 -23.62
C TRP A 64 4.46 -1.43 -24.79
N SER A 65 4.92 -0.19 -24.54
CA SER A 65 5.58 0.65 -25.56
C SER A 65 6.99 0.19 -25.90
N HIS A 66 7.66 -0.54 -24.98
CA HIS A 66 9.03 -0.99 -25.17
C HIS A 66 9.08 -2.43 -25.70
N PRO A 67 9.72 -2.67 -26.87
CA PRO A 67 9.92 -4.00 -27.41
C PRO A 67 10.86 -4.82 -26.50
N GLY A 68 10.56 -6.10 -26.34
CA GLY A 68 11.34 -7.02 -25.49
C GLY A 68 10.62 -7.50 -24.24
N ALA A 69 9.40 -7.04 -24.01
CA ALA A 69 8.50 -7.66 -23.05
C ALA A 69 8.05 -9.02 -23.63
N VAL A 70 8.70 -10.11 -23.21
CA VAL A 70 8.26 -11.45 -23.59
C VAL A 70 6.90 -11.71 -22.95
N VAL A 71 5.87 -11.93 -23.76
CA VAL A 71 4.56 -12.37 -23.29
C VAL A 71 4.65 -13.87 -23.06
N MET A 72 5.08 -14.28 -21.88
CA MET A 72 4.98 -15.69 -21.45
C MET A 72 3.71 -15.91 -20.66
N ALA A 73 3.14 -17.11 -20.78
CA ALA A 73 2.07 -17.57 -19.91
C ALA A 73 2.54 -17.56 -18.43
N PRO A 74 1.61 -17.39 -17.48
CA PRO A 74 1.93 -17.46 -16.06
C PRO A 74 2.63 -18.79 -15.77
N ALA A 75 3.79 -18.76 -15.13
CA ALA A 75 4.42 -19.98 -14.64
C ALA A 75 3.60 -20.46 -13.43
N ASP A 76 3.07 -21.67 -13.51
CA ASP A 76 2.46 -22.37 -12.37
C ASP A 76 3.61 -22.84 -11.44
N GLY A 77 3.99 -21.97 -10.50
CA GLY A 77 5.06 -22.27 -9.55
C GLY A 77 4.89 -21.45 -8.25
N PRO A 78 5.58 -21.83 -7.16
CA PRO A 78 5.54 -21.09 -5.92
C PRO A 78 6.02 -19.64 -6.14
N ASP A 79 5.47 -18.69 -5.35
CA ASP A 79 5.81 -17.26 -5.40
C ASP A 79 7.24 -17.03 -4.86
N THR A 80 8.23 -17.54 -5.59
CA THR A 80 9.66 -17.50 -5.28
C THR A 80 10.47 -16.93 -6.46
N TRP A 81 9.93 -15.87 -7.08
CA TRP A 81 10.56 -15.24 -8.27
C TRP A 81 12.03 -14.84 -8.06
N TRP A 82 12.44 -14.58 -6.82
CA TRP A 82 13.84 -14.26 -6.48
C TRP A 82 14.78 -15.44 -6.67
N SER A 83 14.30 -16.70 -6.68
CA SER A 83 15.11 -17.88 -6.95
C SER A 83 15.65 -17.92 -8.38
N ALA A 84 15.03 -17.17 -9.31
CA ALA A 84 15.52 -17.02 -10.69
C ALA A 84 16.92 -16.38 -10.80
N PHE A 85 17.40 -15.71 -9.74
CA PHE A 85 18.76 -15.20 -9.68
C PHE A 85 19.82 -16.28 -9.39
N GLY A 86 19.41 -17.52 -9.09
CA GLY A 86 20.31 -18.66 -8.96
C GLY A 86 21.28 -18.59 -7.77
N ASP A 87 20.98 -17.78 -6.76
CA ASP A 87 21.81 -17.59 -5.57
C ASP A 87 21.15 -18.24 -4.33
N PRO A 88 21.64 -19.40 -3.85
CA PRO A 88 21.07 -20.07 -2.68
C PRO A 88 21.18 -19.24 -1.39
N GLN A 89 22.23 -18.43 -1.25
CA GLN A 89 22.47 -17.60 -0.09
C GLN A 89 21.43 -16.45 -0.02
N LEU A 90 21.14 -15.85 -1.18
CA LEU A 90 20.07 -14.88 -1.33
C LEU A 90 18.70 -15.49 -0.98
N ASN A 91 18.43 -16.73 -1.42
CA ASN A 91 17.17 -17.41 -1.08
C ASN A 91 17.00 -17.57 0.43
N THR A 92 18.04 -18.08 1.11
CA THR A 92 18.03 -18.24 2.58
C THR A 92 17.81 -16.90 3.29
N LEU A 93 18.40 -15.82 2.79
CA LEU A 93 18.27 -14.49 3.37
C LEU A 93 16.84 -13.95 3.22
N VAL A 94 16.21 -14.13 2.05
CA VAL A 94 14.82 -13.73 1.80
C VAL A 94 13.85 -14.52 2.69
N GLU A 95 14.03 -15.83 2.80
CA GLU A 95 13.20 -16.68 3.67
C GLU A 95 13.33 -16.28 5.15
N ALA A 96 14.55 -15.99 5.61
CA ALA A 96 14.78 -15.48 6.96
C ALA A 96 14.09 -14.14 7.19
N ALA A 97 14.18 -13.21 6.24
CA ALA A 97 13.49 -11.91 6.34
C ALA A 97 11.96 -12.08 6.37
N LEU A 98 11.39 -12.91 5.50
CA LEU A 98 9.96 -13.19 5.47
C LEU A 98 9.42 -13.79 6.78
N SER A 99 10.25 -14.55 7.50
CA SER A 99 9.84 -15.16 8.77
C SER A 99 10.02 -14.26 9.99
N ARG A 100 10.87 -13.23 9.93
CA ARG A 100 11.32 -12.47 11.09
C ARG A 100 10.97 -10.98 11.04
N ASN A 101 10.79 -10.40 9.86
CA ASN A 101 10.66 -8.95 9.70
C ASN A 101 9.47 -8.35 10.46
N ASN A 102 9.74 -7.30 11.23
CA ASN A 102 8.77 -6.63 12.09
C ASN A 102 7.65 -5.93 11.32
N ASP A 103 7.94 -5.31 10.18
CA ASP A 103 6.92 -4.63 9.37
C ASP A 103 5.91 -5.65 8.82
N LEU A 104 6.39 -6.82 8.40
CA LEU A 104 5.52 -7.91 7.95
C LEU A 104 4.69 -8.50 9.11
N ALA A 105 5.27 -8.61 10.30
CA ALA A 105 4.55 -9.02 11.51
C ALA A 105 3.45 -8.00 11.89
N VAL A 106 3.76 -6.71 11.84
CA VAL A 106 2.77 -5.62 12.06
C VAL A 106 1.67 -5.68 11.00
N ALA A 107 2.01 -5.90 9.73
CA ALA A 107 1.03 -6.06 8.66
C ALA A 107 0.09 -7.26 8.91
N ALA A 108 0.62 -8.40 9.39
CA ALA A 108 -0.19 -9.56 9.77
C ALA A 108 -1.14 -9.26 10.95
N LEU A 109 -0.68 -8.49 11.95
CA LEU A 109 -1.52 -8.03 13.07
C LEU A 109 -2.62 -7.06 12.60
N LYS A 110 -2.34 -6.18 11.63
CA LYS A 110 -3.35 -5.31 11.00
C LYS A 110 -4.44 -6.14 10.32
N VAL A 111 -4.06 -7.19 9.57
CA VAL A 111 -5.02 -8.13 8.96
C VAL A 111 -5.88 -8.80 10.03
N ARG A 112 -5.27 -9.31 11.11
CA ARG A 112 -6.03 -9.91 12.21
C ARG A 112 -7.02 -8.92 12.84
N LYS A 113 -6.58 -7.68 13.07
CA LYS A 113 -7.46 -6.61 13.57
C LYS A 113 -8.62 -6.35 12.61
N ALA A 114 -8.36 -6.21 11.31
CA ALA A 114 -9.39 -5.93 10.32
C ALA A 114 -10.41 -7.09 10.21
N ARG A 115 -9.97 -8.35 10.32
CA ARG A 115 -10.86 -9.52 10.36
C ARG A 115 -11.77 -9.49 11.60
N LEU A 116 -11.22 -9.20 12.78
CA LEU A 116 -12.01 -9.06 14.02
C LEU A 116 -13.03 -7.91 13.92
N GLN A 117 -12.67 -6.81 13.26
CA GLN A 117 -13.59 -5.71 12.99
C GLN A 117 -14.72 -6.12 12.04
N ALA A 118 -14.42 -6.90 11.00
CA ALA A 118 -15.42 -7.44 10.09
C ALA A 118 -16.37 -8.43 10.80
N GLU A 119 -15.84 -9.29 11.67
CA GLU A 119 -16.66 -10.17 12.52
C GLU A 119 -17.56 -9.38 13.47
N LEU A 120 -17.01 -8.31 14.08
CA LEU A 120 -17.80 -7.44 14.96
C LEU A 120 -18.93 -6.74 14.19
N ALA A 121 -18.66 -6.22 12.99
CA ALA A 121 -19.66 -5.61 12.14
C ALA A 121 -20.77 -6.60 11.73
N GLU A 122 -20.40 -7.84 11.40
CA GLU A 122 -21.38 -8.90 11.11
C GLU A 122 -22.22 -9.27 12.36
N ARG A 123 -21.62 -9.30 13.54
CA ARG A 123 -22.34 -9.56 14.80
C ARG A 123 -23.33 -8.46 15.15
N ASN A 124 -23.07 -7.21 14.77
CA ASN A 124 -24.01 -6.10 14.97
C ASN A 124 -25.33 -6.25 14.20
N ARG A 125 -25.42 -7.21 13.30
CA ARG A 125 -26.68 -7.59 12.60
C ARG A 125 -27.58 -8.54 13.42
N TRP A 126 -27.07 -9.05 14.54
CA TRP A 126 -27.77 -9.97 15.42
C TRP A 126 -28.30 -9.26 16.65
N PRO A 127 -29.32 -9.84 17.34
CA PRO A 127 -29.82 -9.28 18.59
C PRO A 127 -28.70 -9.10 19.62
N THR A 128 -28.67 -7.93 20.25
CA THR A 128 -27.73 -7.61 21.33
C THR A 128 -28.37 -7.82 22.69
N LEU A 129 -27.65 -8.51 23.59
CA LEU A 129 -28.04 -8.72 24.97
C LEU A 129 -27.28 -7.75 25.86
N SER A 130 -28.00 -7.04 26.74
CA SER A 130 -27.40 -6.16 27.73
C SER A 130 -28.02 -6.38 29.10
N GLY A 131 -27.22 -6.21 30.14
CA GLY A 131 -27.65 -6.25 31.53
C GLY A 131 -27.33 -4.96 32.24
N SER A 132 -28.25 -4.46 33.04
CA SER A 132 -28.01 -3.28 33.87
C SER A 132 -28.54 -3.46 35.30
N VAL A 133 -27.78 -2.91 36.24
CA VAL A 133 -28.20 -2.75 37.61
C VAL A 133 -28.07 -1.26 37.94
N SER A 134 -29.14 -0.66 38.42
CA SER A 134 -29.15 0.78 38.71
C SER A 134 -29.78 1.05 40.09
N THR A 135 -29.26 2.03 40.77
CA THR A 135 -29.92 2.65 41.94
C THR A 135 -29.91 4.17 41.72
N GLN A 136 -31.05 4.78 41.94
CA GLN A 136 -31.25 6.21 41.70
C GLN A 136 -31.95 6.81 42.90
N GLY A 137 -31.45 7.92 43.43
CA GLY A 137 -32.08 8.72 44.45
C GLY A 137 -32.40 10.12 43.91
N GLN A 138 -33.63 10.57 44.06
CA GLN A 138 -34.05 11.91 43.67
C GLN A 138 -34.62 12.66 44.86
N LYS A 139 -34.15 13.88 45.14
CA LYS A 139 -34.67 14.79 46.13
C LYS A 139 -35.08 16.10 45.47
N PRO A 140 -36.37 16.45 45.48
CA PRO A 140 -36.82 17.75 44.98
C PRO A 140 -36.19 18.88 45.81
N LEU A 141 -35.74 19.95 45.15
CA LEU A 141 -35.11 21.09 45.82
C LEU A 141 -36.16 22.08 46.45
N ASP A 142 -37.41 21.86 46.12
CA ASP A 142 -38.57 22.63 46.62
C ASP A 142 -39.18 22.05 47.89
N GLY A 143 -38.51 21.09 48.53
CA GLY A 143 -38.93 20.52 49.83
C GLY A 143 -39.77 19.24 49.72
N GLY A 144 -39.95 18.66 48.53
CA GLY A 144 -40.67 17.39 48.34
C GLY A 144 -39.97 16.17 48.92
N ALA A 145 -40.72 15.09 49.07
CA ALA A 145 -40.19 13.80 49.60
C ALA A 145 -39.13 13.22 48.67
N SER A 146 -38.03 12.70 49.23
CA SER A 146 -37.00 11.99 48.49
C SER A 146 -37.54 10.65 47.98
N THR A 147 -37.30 10.32 46.73
CA THR A 147 -37.63 9.03 46.16
C THR A 147 -36.32 8.25 45.85
N ARG A 148 -36.34 6.99 46.09
CA ARG A 148 -35.22 6.08 45.73
C ARG A 148 -35.78 4.92 44.90
N SER A 149 -35.13 4.59 43.80
CA SER A 149 -35.46 3.39 43.03
C SER A 149 -34.21 2.55 42.77
N SER A 150 -34.34 1.27 42.86
CA SER A 150 -33.27 0.30 42.57
C SER A 150 -33.86 -0.77 41.65
N GLY A 151 -33.10 -1.16 40.63
CA GLY A 151 -33.58 -2.15 39.67
C GLY A 151 -32.44 -2.92 39.01
N ALA A 152 -32.79 -4.09 38.52
CA ALA A 152 -31.94 -4.89 37.66
C ALA A 152 -32.73 -5.31 36.44
N SER A 153 -32.13 -5.24 35.26
CA SER A 153 -32.78 -5.68 34.03
C SER A 153 -31.78 -6.36 33.06
N VAL A 154 -32.32 -7.31 32.33
CA VAL A 154 -31.66 -7.88 31.15
C VAL A 154 -32.54 -7.52 29.94
N SER A 155 -31.91 -6.96 28.91
CA SER A 155 -32.66 -6.54 27.72
C SER A 155 -32.01 -7.09 26.44
N VAL A 156 -32.85 -7.40 25.47
CA VAL A 156 -32.48 -7.79 24.10
C VAL A 156 -32.96 -6.68 23.17
N SER A 157 -32.09 -6.24 22.30
CA SER A 157 -32.42 -5.26 21.26
C SER A 157 -32.00 -5.80 19.90
N TYR A 158 -32.88 -5.66 18.92
CA TYR A 158 -32.65 -6.10 17.55
C TYR A 158 -33.19 -5.05 16.56
N GLU A 159 -32.31 -4.56 15.67
CA GLU A 159 -32.70 -3.74 14.54
C GLU A 159 -33.00 -4.64 13.34
N ALA A 160 -34.24 -4.63 12.84
CA ALA A 160 -34.59 -5.34 11.63
C ALA A 160 -34.01 -4.61 10.41
N ASP A 161 -32.99 -5.19 9.77
CA ASP A 161 -32.24 -4.59 8.66
C ASP A 161 -33.02 -4.64 7.34
N LEU A 162 -34.17 -3.98 7.29
CA LEU A 162 -35.10 -3.97 6.14
C LEU A 162 -34.48 -3.35 4.87
N TRP A 163 -33.59 -2.39 5.06
CA TRP A 163 -32.98 -1.58 4.00
C TRP A 163 -31.51 -1.94 3.76
N ASN A 164 -31.03 -3.02 4.39
CA ASN A 164 -29.66 -3.49 4.31
C ASN A 164 -28.61 -2.48 4.80
N ARG A 165 -28.96 -1.63 5.77
CA ARG A 165 -28.01 -0.67 6.39
C ARG A 165 -26.89 -1.38 7.12
N LEU A 166 -27.25 -2.30 8.03
CA LEU A 166 -26.30 -3.09 8.79
C LEU A 166 -25.52 -4.04 7.90
N GLY A 167 -26.16 -4.61 6.88
CA GLY A 167 -25.51 -5.42 5.86
C GLY A 167 -24.46 -4.64 5.08
N SER A 168 -24.75 -3.39 4.68
CA SER A 168 -23.80 -2.53 3.99
C SER A 168 -22.62 -2.13 4.89
N LEU A 169 -22.84 -1.89 6.19
CA LEU A 169 -21.76 -1.63 7.16
C LEU A 169 -20.88 -2.87 7.39
N SER A 170 -21.46 -4.07 7.37
CA SER A 170 -20.71 -5.32 7.41
C SER A 170 -19.85 -5.48 6.14
N ASP A 171 -20.40 -5.15 4.96
CA ASP A 171 -19.65 -5.16 3.70
C ASP A 171 -18.49 -4.16 3.71
N VAL A 172 -18.66 -2.95 4.25
CA VAL A 172 -17.57 -1.97 4.47
C VAL A 172 -16.39 -2.61 5.20
N SER A 173 -16.67 -3.20 6.36
CA SER A 173 -15.63 -3.84 7.19
C SER A 173 -15.01 -5.08 6.51
N ARG A 174 -15.82 -5.83 5.74
CA ARG A 174 -15.36 -6.98 4.97
C ARG A 174 -14.42 -6.57 3.84
N TRP A 175 -14.76 -5.54 3.05
CA TRP A 175 -13.93 -5.05 1.95
C TRP A 175 -12.61 -4.47 2.47
N GLU A 176 -12.64 -3.71 3.58
CA GLU A 176 -11.41 -3.21 4.21
C GLU A 176 -10.54 -4.35 4.77
N SER A 177 -11.14 -5.41 5.33
CA SER A 177 -10.37 -6.60 5.76
C SER A 177 -9.65 -7.28 4.59
N LEU A 178 -10.30 -7.40 3.44
CA LEU A 178 -9.69 -7.95 2.23
C LEU A 178 -8.63 -7.01 1.65
N ALA A 179 -8.87 -5.70 1.68
CA ALA A 179 -7.89 -4.70 1.24
C ALA A 179 -6.63 -4.74 2.11
N THR A 180 -6.78 -4.84 3.44
CA THR A 180 -5.67 -4.96 4.39
C THR A 180 -4.84 -6.24 4.16
N GLU A 181 -5.47 -7.35 3.72
CA GLU A 181 -4.73 -8.55 3.31
C GLU A 181 -3.89 -8.29 2.06
N GLN A 182 -4.38 -7.51 1.08
CA GLN A 182 -3.59 -7.11 -0.08
C GLN A 182 -2.44 -6.17 0.31
N ASP A 183 -2.65 -5.25 1.26
CA ASP A 183 -1.58 -4.41 1.81
C ASP A 183 -0.46 -5.25 2.46
N ARG A 184 -0.82 -6.35 3.15
CA ARG A 184 0.16 -7.30 3.69
C ARG A 184 0.96 -7.97 2.57
N GLN A 185 0.32 -8.35 1.46
CA GLN A 185 1.02 -8.91 0.30
C GLN A 185 1.93 -7.87 -0.36
N ALA A 186 1.51 -6.61 -0.46
CA ALA A 186 2.35 -5.53 -0.95
C ALA A 186 3.57 -5.30 -0.04
N THR A 187 3.38 -5.35 1.28
CA THR A 187 4.48 -5.26 2.27
C THR A 187 5.46 -6.42 2.10
N ARG A 188 4.96 -7.66 1.92
CA ARG A 188 5.80 -8.84 1.65
C ARG A 188 6.63 -8.66 0.38
N LEU A 189 6.01 -8.20 -0.69
CA LEU A 189 6.67 -7.98 -1.97
C LEU A 189 7.77 -6.90 -1.86
N SER A 190 7.46 -5.78 -1.21
CA SER A 190 8.39 -4.69 -0.93
C SER A 190 9.58 -5.14 -0.06
N LEU A 191 9.33 -5.97 0.96
CA LEU A 191 10.38 -6.54 1.81
C LEU A 191 11.35 -7.39 1.00
N ILE A 192 10.84 -8.29 0.15
CA ILE A 192 11.68 -9.11 -0.74
C ILE A 192 12.56 -8.20 -1.60
N GLY A 193 11.96 -7.18 -2.23
CA GLY A 193 12.72 -6.22 -3.05
C GLY A 193 13.81 -5.50 -2.26
N SER A 194 13.52 -5.07 -1.03
CA SER A 194 14.48 -4.39 -0.16
C SER A 194 15.64 -5.30 0.24
N VAL A 195 15.38 -6.57 0.54
CA VAL A 195 16.43 -7.56 0.87
C VAL A 195 17.34 -7.79 -0.33
N LEU A 196 16.78 -8.01 -1.53
CA LEU A 196 17.58 -8.22 -2.74
C LEU A 196 18.47 -7.01 -3.05
N GLN A 197 17.91 -5.81 -3.00
CA GLN A 197 18.64 -4.58 -3.27
C GLN A 197 19.77 -4.34 -2.26
N ALA A 198 19.50 -4.59 -0.97
CA ALA A 198 20.50 -4.45 0.08
C ALA A 198 21.62 -5.52 -0.03
N TYR A 199 21.28 -6.76 -0.39
CA TYR A 199 22.23 -7.84 -0.64
C TYR A 199 23.21 -7.49 -1.78
N TRP A 200 22.70 -7.04 -2.92
CA TRP A 200 23.57 -6.64 -4.03
C TRP A 200 24.32 -5.33 -3.77
N GLN A 201 23.74 -4.43 -2.98
CA GLN A 201 24.49 -3.26 -2.51
C GLN A 201 25.72 -3.68 -1.69
N LEU A 202 25.56 -4.69 -0.83
CA LEU A 202 26.67 -5.24 -0.05
C LEU A 202 27.72 -5.90 -0.95
N ALA A 203 27.29 -6.71 -1.94
CA ALA A 203 28.16 -7.32 -2.93
C ALA A 203 28.97 -6.29 -3.72
N TYR A 204 28.29 -5.24 -4.18
CA TYR A 204 28.91 -4.10 -4.85
C TYR A 204 29.97 -3.41 -3.98
N LEU A 205 29.66 -3.13 -2.73
CA LEU A 205 30.57 -2.45 -1.80
C LEU A 205 31.79 -3.32 -1.49
N ASN A 206 31.62 -4.62 -1.29
CA ASN A 206 32.74 -5.55 -1.09
C ASN A 206 33.64 -5.61 -2.34
N GLN A 207 33.07 -5.67 -3.54
CA GLN A 207 33.81 -5.57 -4.80
C GLN A 207 34.57 -4.24 -4.89
N ARG A 208 33.94 -3.13 -4.54
CA ARG A 208 34.55 -1.79 -4.55
C ARG A 208 35.67 -1.64 -3.52
N ILE A 209 35.50 -2.22 -2.32
CA ILE A 209 36.55 -2.23 -1.27
C ILE A 209 37.77 -3.01 -1.77
N SER A 210 37.58 -4.22 -2.33
CA SER A 210 38.68 -5.00 -2.89
C SER A 210 39.43 -4.25 -4.00
N THR A 211 38.70 -3.56 -4.89
CA THR A 211 39.32 -2.70 -5.92
C THR A 211 39.99 -1.47 -5.30
N GLY A 212 39.43 -0.90 -4.25
CA GLY A 212 39.98 0.23 -3.50
C GLY A 212 41.31 -0.14 -2.80
N GLU A 213 41.38 -1.28 -2.15
CA GLU A 213 42.60 -1.83 -1.55
C GLU A 213 43.71 -2.00 -2.58
N GLN A 214 43.36 -2.58 -3.74
CA GLN A 214 44.33 -2.69 -4.86
C GLN A 214 44.79 -1.32 -5.36
N SER A 215 43.89 -0.33 -5.42
CA SER A 215 44.19 1.02 -5.84
C SER A 215 45.13 1.74 -4.84
N VAL A 216 44.92 1.55 -3.53
CA VAL A 216 45.83 2.06 -2.48
C VAL A 216 47.22 1.44 -2.63
N ALA A 217 47.27 0.12 -2.71
CA ALA A 217 48.55 -0.61 -2.88
C ALA A 217 49.31 -0.20 -4.15
N TYR A 218 48.57 0.08 -5.24
CA TYR A 218 49.17 0.58 -6.48
C TYR A 218 49.65 2.01 -6.37
N ALA A 219 48.91 2.90 -5.72
CA ALA A 219 49.30 4.25 -5.46
C ALA A 219 50.57 4.34 -4.55
N GLU A 220 50.65 3.49 -3.53
CA GLU A 220 51.82 3.35 -2.67
C GLU A 220 53.06 2.90 -3.45
N LYS A 221 52.98 1.90 -4.33
CA LYS A 221 54.06 1.51 -5.21
C LYS A 221 54.48 2.64 -6.15
N THR A 222 53.54 3.42 -6.67
CA THR A 222 53.83 4.57 -7.51
C THR A 222 54.60 5.64 -6.71
N ARG A 223 54.16 5.97 -5.49
CA ARG A 223 54.87 6.88 -4.59
C ARG A 223 56.28 6.41 -4.30
N ASP A 224 56.49 5.13 -3.99
CA ASP A 224 57.79 4.57 -3.67
C ASP A 224 58.75 4.66 -4.88
N LEU A 225 58.26 4.41 -6.09
CA LEU A 225 59.02 4.63 -7.33
C LEU A 225 59.40 6.09 -7.50
N VAL A 226 58.47 7.01 -7.36
CA VAL A 226 58.73 8.48 -7.45
C VAL A 226 59.76 8.93 -6.39
N GLN A 227 59.65 8.41 -5.16
CA GLN A 227 60.59 8.68 -4.09
C GLN A 227 62.00 8.19 -4.40
N ALA A 228 62.14 7.01 -5.02
CA ALA A 228 63.43 6.50 -5.48
C ALA A 228 64.04 7.38 -6.60
N GLN A 229 63.24 7.82 -7.56
CA GLN A 229 63.63 8.75 -8.62
C GLN A 229 64.07 10.11 -8.09
N TYR A 230 63.35 10.63 -7.08
CA TYR A 230 63.72 11.89 -6.42
C TYR A 230 65.09 11.79 -5.73
N ARG A 231 65.35 10.71 -4.99
CA ARG A 231 66.65 10.46 -4.37
C ARG A 231 67.78 10.38 -5.39
N ALA A 232 67.48 9.92 -6.58
CA ALA A 232 68.38 9.83 -7.71
C ALA A 232 68.51 11.16 -8.48
N GLY A 233 67.76 12.22 -8.09
CA GLY A 233 67.75 13.52 -8.76
C GLY A 233 67.00 13.56 -10.10
N ALA A 234 66.20 12.53 -10.41
CA ALA A 234 65.49 12.40 -11.68
C ALA A 234 64.14 13.13 -11.73
N VAL A 235 63.53 13.43 -10.58
CA VAL A 235 62.27 14.14 -10.44
C VAL A 235 62.30 15.17 -9.30
N SER A 236 61.36 16.12 -9.23
CA SER A 236 61.28 17.17 -8.23
C SER A 236 60.40 16.82 -7.03
N ALA A 237 60.36 17.68 -6.03
CA ALA A 237 59.48 17.57 -4.88
C ALA A 237 57.98 17.66 -5.27
N LEU A 238 57.67 18.24 -6.42
CA LEU A 238 56.30 18.35 -6.94
C LEU A 238 55.74 16.94 -7.20
N GLU A 239 56.50 16.04 -7.87
CA GLU A 239 56.06 14.69 -8.19
C GLU A 239 55.86 13.86 -6.92
N ILE A 240 56.69 14.05 -5.87
CA ILE A 240 56.47 13.41 -4.56
C ILE A 240 55.13 13.85 -3.99
N SER A 241 54.87 15.16 -3.92
CA SER A 241 53.63 15.70 -3.37
C SER A 241 52.40 15.23 -4.13
N GLN A 242 52.47 15.10 -5.47
CA GLN A 242 51.42 14.56 -6.31
C GLN A 242 51.14 13.06 -6.00
N ALA A 243 52.19 12.28 -5.88
CA ALA A 243 52.06 10.85 -5.56
C ALA A 243 51.52 10.63 -4.13
N GLU A 244 51.97 11.42 -3.14
CA GLU A 244 51.43 11.36 -1.79
C GLU A 244 49.97 11.79 -1.71
N ALA A 245 49.56 12.87 -2.41
CA ALA A 245 48.20 13.32 -2.49
C ALA A 245 47.29 12.22 -3.07
N THR A 246 47.77 11.49 -4.10
CA THR A 246 47.05 10.35 -4.68
C THR A 246 46.86 9.22 -3.66
N VAL A 247 47.88 8.82 -2.89
CA VAL A 247 47.76 7.80 -1.84
C VAL A 247 46.72 8.20 -0.81
N LEU A 248 46.79 9.45 -0.31
CA LEU A 248 45.85 9.95 0.70
C LEU A 248 44.38 9.97 0.17
N SER A 249 44.20 10.39 -1.08
CA SER A 249 42.89 10.37 -1.74
C SER A 249 42.33 8.94 -1.86
N GLN A 250 43.16 7.96 -2.26
CA GLN A 250 42.69 6.56 -2.36
C GLN A 250 42.36 5.97 -0.98
N LYS A 251 43.13 6.29 0.06
CA LYS A 251 42.85 5.89 1.45
C LYS A 251 41.55 6.52 1.97
N ALA A 252 41.28 7.76 1.68
CA ALA A 252 40.04 8.45 2.05
C ALA A 252 38.82 7.76 1.35
N THR A 253 38.94 7.47 0.05
CA THR A 253 37.90 6.75 -0.70
C THR A 253 37.65 5.35 -0.12
N LEU A 254 38.71 4.62 0.26
CA LEU A 254 38.59 3.30 0.88
C LEU A 254 37.86 3.37 2.23
N ALA A 255 38.20 4.36 3.07
CA ALA A 255 37.54 4.57 4.36
C ALA A 255 36.03 4.86 4.20
N ASP A 256 35.65 5.67 3.19
CA ASP A 256 34.25 5.94 2.87
C ASP A 256 33.50 4.65 2.41
N LEU A 257 34.11 3.83 1.55
CA LEU A 257 33.54 2.57 1.12
C LEU A 257 33.33 1.59 2.29
N GLN A 258 34.25 1.54 3.24
CA GLN A 258 34.14 0.72 4.45
C GLN A 258 32.97 1.19 5.33
N GLN A 259 32.79 2.49 5.46
CA GLN A 259 31.63 3.06 6.17
C GLN A 259 30.31 2.75 5.47
N GLN A 260 30.26 2.88 4.15
CA GLN A 260 29.06 2.52 3.37
C GLN A 260 28.73 1.03 3.51
N ARG A 261 29.74 0.14 3.53
CA ARG A 261 29.55 -1.30 3.77
C ARG A 261 28.91 -1.55 5.15
N LEU A 262 29.41 -0.90 6.20
CA LEU A 262 28.83 -1.00 7.54
C LEU A 262 27.37 -0.59 7.54
N SER A 263 27.05 0.52 6.88
CA SER A 263 25.65 1.00 6.72
C SER A 263 24.76 -0.01 5.98
N ALA A 264 25.26 -0.65 4.90
CA ALA A 264 24.54 -1.66 4.16
C ALA A 264 24.28 -2.93 5.00
N ARG A 265 25.27 -3.35 5.80
CA ARG A 265 25.13 -4.45 6.77
C ARG A 265 24.06 -4.15 7.83
N THR A 266 24.08 -2.94 8.37
CA THR A 266 23.07 -2.47 9.33
C THR A 266 21.67 -2.53 8.71
N THR A 267 21.52 -2.06 7.47
CA THR A 267 20.23 -2.15 6.75
C THR A 267 19.73 -3.59 6.64
N LEU A 268 20.59 -4.53 6.23
CA LEU A 268 20.23 -5.95 6.16
C LEU A 268 19.89 -6.54 7.53
N ALA A 269 20.63 -6.19 8.58
CA ALA A 269 20.36 -6.67 9.93
C ALA A 269 18.96 -6.22 10.40
N LEU A 270 18.58 -4.97 10.14
CA LEU A 270 17.25 -4.43 10.48
C LEU A 270 16.13 -5.12 9.68
N LEU A 271 16.36 -5.46 8.41
CA LEU A 271 15.37 -6.21 7.61
C LEU A 271 15.14 -7.64 8.16
N LEU A 272 16.12 -8.20 8.87
CA LEU A 272 16.07 -9.52 9.51
C LEU A 272 15.63 -9.49 10.98
N ASP A 273 15.27 -8.31 11.50
CA ASP A 273 14.98 -8.10 12.93
C ASP A 273 16.12 -8.56 13.86
N VAL A 274 17.34 -8.14 13.53
CA VAL A 274 18.53 -8.45 14.30
C VAL A 274 19.23 -7.17 14.72
N ALA A 275 19.66 -7.09 15.98
CA ALA A 275 20.45 -5.97 16.47
C ALA A 275 21.77 -5.88 15.68
N PRO A 276 22.11 -4.71 15.10
CA PRO A 276 23.32 -4.54 14.32
C PRO A 276 24.58 -4.87 15.14
N SER A 277 25.38 -5.80 14.62
CA SER A 277 26.69 -6.18 15.17
C SER A 277 27.55 -6.77 14.06
N ASP A 278 28.83 -6.96 14.32
CA ASP A 278 29.75 -7.55 13.35
C ASP A 278 29.40 -9.00 12.98
N THR A 279 28.74 -9.71 13.83
CA THR A 279 28.31 -11.11 13.62
C THR A 279 26.83 -11.25 13.29
N ALA A 280 26.08 -10.14 13.23
CA ALA A 280 24.61 -10.15 13.10
C ALA A 280 24.12 -10.97 11.89
N LEU A 281 24.81 -10.92 10.78
CA LEU A 281 24.43 -11.57 9.52
C LEU A 281 25.02 -12.97 9.33
N GLN A 282 25.96 -13.39 10.18
CA GLN A 282 26.66 -14.69 10.03
C GLN A 282 25.73 -15.91 9.94
N PRO A 283 24.63 -16.00 10.71
CA PRO A 283 23.74 -17.17 10.63
C PRO A 283 23.13 -17.41 9.24
N TRP A 284 22.99 -16.36 8.43
CA TRP A 284 22.33 -16.43 7.12
C TRP A 284 23.27 -16.21 5.95
N LEU A 285 24.32 -15.40 6.13
CA LEU A 285 25.26 -15.10 5.05
C LEU A 285 26.53 -15.94 5.10
N GLY A 286 26.87 -16.55 6.24
CA GLY A 286 28.14 -17.28 6.39
C GLY A 286 29.34 -16.44 5.95
N THR A 287 29.51 -16.30 4.62
CA THR A 287 30.42 -15.35 3.97
C THR A 287 29.63 -14.33 3.18
N GLU A 288 29.97 -13.05 3.33
CA GLU A 288 29.33 -11.99 2.55
C GLU A 288 29.61 -12.13 1.05
N PRO A 289 28.67 -11.74 0.17
CA PRO A 289 28.89 -11.75 -1.28
C PRO A 289 30.04 -10.80 -1.64
N GLN A 290 31.05 -11.32 -2.31
CA GLN A 290 32.27 -10.56 -2.61
C GLN A 290 32.19 -9.76 -3.91
N ARG A 291 31.32 -10.16 -4.83
CA ARG A 291 31.17 -9.56 -6.16
C ARG A 291 29.72 -9.64 -6.64
N LEU A 292 29.39 -8.72 -7.53
CA LEU A 292 28.13 -8.80 -8.27
C LEU A 292 28.15 -10.01 -9.21
N PRO A 293 26.98 -10.69 -9.42
CA PRO A 293 26.90 -11.80 -10.37
C PRO A 293 27.15 -11.31 -11.79
N LEU A 294 27.92 -12.10 -12.56
CA LEU A 294 28.22 -11.84 -13.98
C LEU A 294 27.24 -12.57 -14.92
N GLN A 295 26.24 -13.27 -14.36
CA GLN A 295 25.27 -14.03 -15.14
C GLN A 295 24.31 -13.13 -15.90
N ALA A 296 23.78 -13.65 -17.02
CA ALA A 296 22.72 -12.97 -17.75
C ALA A 296 21.50 -12.73 -16.85
N MET A 297 20.91 -11.53 -16.97
CA MET A 297 19.71 -11.20 -16.22
C MET A 297 18.57 -12.17 -16.58
N PRO A 298 17.82 -12.69 -15.59
CA PRO A 298 16.66 -13.52 -15.87
C PRO A 298 15.70 -12.84 -16.83
N GLU A 299 15.13 -13.59 -17.77
CA GLU A 299 14.05 -13.07 -18.60
C GLU A 299 12.80 -12.89 -17.76
N VAL A 300 12.12 -11.77 -17.97
CA VAL A 300 10.90 -11.43 -17.24
C VAL A 300 9.75 -11.34 -18.22
N ALA A 301 8.72 -12.15 -17.97
CA ALA A 301 7.45 -12.07 -18.70
C ALA A 301 6.64 -10.88 -18.20
N ALA A 302 6.65 -9.77 -18.93
CA ALA A 302 5.89 -8.58 -18.54
C ALA A 302 4.37 -8.78 -18.67
N GLY A 303 3.90 -9.76 -19.44
CA GLY A 303 2.49 -10.00 -19.68
C GLY A 303 1.81 -8.84 -20.44
N LEU A 304 0.49 -8.79 -20.39
CA LEU A 304 -0.30 -7.70 -20.94
C LEU A 304 -0.57 -6.64 -19.87
N PRO A 305 -0.65 -5.33 -20.23
CA PRO A 305 -0.94 -4.27 -19.26
C PRO A 305 -2.20 -4.50 -18.43
N ALA A 306 -3.26 -5.03 -19.03
CA ALA A 306 -4.51 -5.35 -18.33
C ALA A 306 -4.36 -6.41 -17.23
N GLN A 307 -3.36 -7.30 -17.32
CA GLN A 307 -3.12 -8.35 -16.32
C GLN A 307 -2.58 -7.79 -14.98
N LEU A 308 -2.07 -6.57 -14.95
CA LEU A 308 -1.61 -5.93 -13.70
C LEU A 308 -2.72 -5.81 -12.67
N LEU A 309 -3.96 -5.55 -13.09
CA LEU A 309 -5.13 -5.45 -12.21
C LEU A 309 -5.32 -6.71 -11.34
N ALA A 310 -5.02 -7.88 -11.90
CA ALA A 310 -5.15 -9.15 -11.18
C ALA A 310 -3.87 -9.55 -10.41
N ARG A 311 -2.72 -8.95 -10.70
CA ARG A 311 -1.42 -9.36 -10.13
C ARG A 311 -0.94 -8.46 -9.01
N ARG A 312 -1.04 -7.13 -9.18
CA ARG A 312 -0.50 -6.16 -8.21
C ARG A 312 -1.38 -6.08 -6.96
N PRO A 313 -0.83 -6.37 -5.77
CA PRO A 313 -1.61 -6.29 -4.53
C PRO A 313 -2.12 -4.89 -4.21
N ASP A 314 -1.36 -3.83 -4.53
CA ASP A 314 -1.75 -2.43 -4.31
C ASP A 314 -2.97 -2.03 -5.17
N LEU A 315 -3.05 -2.49 -6.44
CA LEU A 315 -4.21 -2.29 -7.30
C LEU A 315 -5.44 -3.04 -6.79
N ARG A 316 -5.25 -4.28 -6.32
CA ARG A 316 -6.32 -5.08 -5.70
C ARG A 316 -6.82 -4.43 -4.42
N ALA A 317 -5.94 -3.91 -3.58
CA ALA A 317 -6.31 -3.17 -2.38
C ALA A 317 -7.12 -1.90 -2.73
N ALA A 318 -6.69 -1.16 -3.73
CA ALA A 318 -7.38 0.06 -4.18
C ALA A 318 -8.79 -0.26 -4.75
N GLU A 319 -8.95 -1.35 -5.50
CA GLU A 319 -10.27 -1.79 -5.98
C GLU A 319 -11.19 -2.23 -4.83
N LEU A 320 -10.66 -2.96 -3.84
CA LEU A 320 -11.43 -3.38 -2.68
C LEU A 320 -11.89 -2.17 -1.84
N ARG A 321 -11.05 -1.15 -1.69
CA ARG A 321 -11.42 0.11 -1.04
C ARG A 321 -12.44 0.92 -1.84
N LEU A 322 -12.41 0.82 -3.17
CA LEU A 322 -13.47 1.41 -4.01
C LEU A 322 -14.82 0.73 -3.75
N ARG A 323 -14.86 -0.59 -3.58
CA ARG A 323 -16.07 -1.34 -3.19
C ARG A 323 -16.52 -0.99 -1.76
N GLU A 324 -15.57 -0.79 -0.85
CA GLU A 324 -15.81 -0.35 0.52
C GLU A 324 -16.50 1.02 0.54
N THR A 325 -15.98 2.02 -0.19
CA THR A 325 -16.59 3.35 -0.26
C THR A 325 -17.99 3.34 -0.91
N LEU A 326 -18.24 2.45 -1.88
CA LEU A 326 -19.58 2.25 -2.44
C LEU A 326 -20.54 1.68 -1.38
N ALA A 327 -20.14 0.65 -0.65
CA ALA A 327 -20.93 0.08 0.43
C ALA A 327 -21.19 1.09 1.56
N SER A 328 -20.22 1.98 1.84
CA SER A 328 -20.35 3.07 2.80
C SER A 328 -21.39 4.12 2.35
N ALA A 329 -21.42 4.43 1.04
CA ALA A 329 -22.43 5.31 0.48
C ALA A 329 -23.84 4.68 0.55
N ASP A 330 -23.97 3.38 0.25
CA ASP A 330 -25.22 2.65 0.40
C ASP A 330 -25.70 2.60 1.86
N ALA A 331 -24.78 2.34 2.81
CA ALA A 331 -25.08 2.38 4.25
C ALA A 331 -25.56 3.76 4.71
N THR A 332 -24.93 4.83 4.19
CA THR A 332 -25.32 6.22 4.48
C THR A 332 -26.70 6.51 3.94
N ALA A 333 -27.00 6.12 2.70
CA ALA A 333 -28.33 6.29 2.12
C ALA A 333 -29.38 5.51 2.91
N ALA A 334 -29.09 4.24 3.26
CA ALA A 334 -29.96 3.38 4.02
C ALA A 334 -30.25 3.89 5.45
N SER A 335 -29.32 4.66 6.05
CA SER A 335 -29.48 5.22 7.40
C SER A 335 -30.62 6.25 7.54
N TYR A 336 -31.11 6.78 6.43
CA TYR A 336 -32.22 7.74 6.40
C TYR A 336 -33.58 7.08 6.16
N TYR A 337 -33.64 5.77 5.95
CA TYR A 337 -34.89 5.05 5.88
C TYR A 337 -35.42 4.69 7.27
N PRO A 338 -36.74 4.41 7.42
CA PRO A 338 -37.33 4.07 8.70
C PRO A 338 -36.64 2.83 9.31
N ALA A 339 -36.09 2.96 10.51
CA ALA A 339 -35.48 1.86 11.22
C ALA A 339 -36.47 1.22 12.22
N LEU A 340 -36.69 -0.09 12.10
CA LEU A 340 -37.53 -0.88 12.99
C LEU A 340 -36.65 -1.55 14.06
N THR A 341 -36.84 -1.16 15.32
CA THR A 341 -36.14 -1.78 16.46
C THR A 341 -37.13 -2.59 17.29
N LEU A 342 -36.79 -3.83 17.56
CA LEU A 342 -37.53 -4.73 18.46
C LEU A 342 -36.75 -4.80 19.79
N THR A 343 -37.44 -4.62 20.89
CA THR A 343 -36.87 -4.67 22.24
C THR A 343 -37.63 -5.65 23.11
N GLY A 344 -36.90 -6.44 23.89
CA GLY A 344 -37.47 -7.25 24.96
C GLY A 344 -36.65 -7.00 26.23
N ALA A 345 -37.31 -6.89 27.35
CA ALA A 345 -36.63 -6.76 28.63
C ALA A 345 -37.31 -7.58 29.73
N LEU A 346 -36.50 -8.21 30.56
CA LEU A 346 -36.93 -8.80 31.82
C LEU A 346 -36.19 -8.04 32.91
N GLY A 347 -36.93 -7.56 33.87
CA GLY A 347 -36.34 -6.79 34.96
C GLY A 347 -37.14 -6.84 36.24
N SER A 348 -36.60 -6.25 37.26
CA SER A 348 -37.27 -6.03 38.52
C SER A 348 -36.89 -4.65 39.08
N SER A 349 -37.82 -3.96 39.68
CA SER A 349 -37.57 -2.65 40.28
C SER A 349 -38.25 -2.53 41.65
N SER A 350 -37.59 -1.85 42.60
CA SER A 350 -38.10 -1.64 43.95
C SER A 350 -37.63 -0.28 44.49
N LEU A 351 -38.37 0.24 45.46
CA LEU A 351 -37.98 1.44 46.23
C LEU A 351 -36.86 1.14 47.25
N ALA A 352 -36.60 -0.10 47.57
CA ALA A 352 -35.53 -0.54 48.49
C ALA A 352 -34.55 -1.47 47.82
N LEU A 353 -33.26 -1.25 47.97
CA LEU A 353 -32.19 -2.07 47.36
C LEU A 353 -32.31 -3.56 47.72
N GLY A 354 -32.66 -3.88 48.97
CA GLY A 354 -32.86 -5.27 49.42
C GLY A 354 -34.06 -5.98 48.78
N GLN A 355 -34.95 -5.26 48.14
CA GLN A 355 -36.13 -5.79 47.45
C GLN A 355 -36.05 -5.59 45.90
N ALA A 356 -34.86 -5.32 45.37
CA ALA A 356 -34.67 -5.01 43.95
C ALA A 356 -35.11 -6.16 43.02
N LEU A 357 -35.31 -7.38 43.49
CA LEU A 357 -35.79 -8.53 42.74
C LEU A 357 -37.26 -8.90 43.06
N SER A 358 -37.97 -8.16 43.90
CA SER A 358 -39.32 -8.52 44.38
C SER A 358 -40.45 -8.18 43.41
N ASN A 359 -40.25 -7.25 42.44
CA ASN A 359 -41.27 -6.84 41.49
C ASN A 359 -40.80 -7.15 40.04
N PRO A 360 -40.85 -8.39 39.59
CA PRO A 360 -40.46 -8.74 38.22
C PRO A 360 -41.44 -8.19 37.20
N TYR A 361 -40.89 -7.69 36.08
CA TYR A 361 -41.68 -7.28 34.90
C TYR A 361 -41.06 -7.82 33.64
N ALA A 362 -41.91 -8.02 32.62
CA ALA A 362 -41.48 -8.30 31.26
C ALA A 362 -41.99 -7.16 30.35
N LEU A 363 -41.12 -6.70 29.46
CA LEU A 363 -41.44 -5.67 28.48
C LEU A 363 -41.14 -6.23 27.08
N LEU A 364 -42.10 -6.06 26.17
CA LEU A 364 -41.89 -6.25 24.72
C LEU A 364 -42.28 -4.96 24.04
N GLY A 365 -41.40 -4.47 23.17
CA GLY A 365 -41.60 -3.21 22.48
C GLY A 365 -41.13 -3.28 21.03
N ALA A 366 -41.78 -2.52 20.17
CA ALA A 366 -41.34 -2.23 18.82
C ALA A 366 -41.34 -0.71 18.63
N GLY A 367 -40.24 -0.20 18.15
CA GLY A 367 -40.08 1.24 17.89
C GLY A 367 -39.71 1.45 16.40
N VAL A 368 -40.25 2.53 15.82
CA VAL A 368 -39.85 2.98 14.47
C VAL A 368 -39.26 4.36 14.59
N THR A 369 -38.05 4.54 14.11
CA THR A 369 -37.40 5.85 13.95
C THR A 369 -37.56 6.32 12.50
N LEU A 370 -37.71 7.64 12.30
CA LEU A 370 -37.94 8.25 11.00
C LEU A 370 -36.88 9.31 10.66
N PRO A 371 -35.62 8.89 10.35
CA PRO A 371 -34.51 9.83 10.15
C PRO A 371 -34.68 10.70 8.89
N PHE A 372 -35.47 10.27 7.91
CA PHE A 372 -35.74 11.01 6.68
C PHE A 372 -36.37 12.39 6.91
N LEU A 373 -36.93 12.65 8.09
CA LEU A 373 -37.48 13.98 8.45
C LEU A 373 -36.36 15.05 8.50
N GLN A 374 -35.10 14.65 8.62
CA GLN A 374 -33.94 15.54 8.56
C GLN A 374 -33.49 15.76 7.10
N VAL A 375 -34.37 16.26 6.23
CA VAL A 375 -34.22 16.32 4.78
C VAL A 375 -32.90 16.99 4.36
N ASN A 376 -32.51 18.10 4.97
CA ASN A 376 -31.31 18.85 4.61
C ASN A 376 -30.04 18.07 5.00
N THR A 377 -29.99 17.49 6.20
CA THR A 377 -28.89 16.65 6.67
C THR A 377 -28.74 15.41 5.80
N MET A 378 -29.85 14.77 5.45
CA MET A 378 -29.88 13.61 4.53
C MET A 378 -29.27 13.95 3.17
N LYS A 379 -29.72 15.07 2.55
CA LYS A 379 -29.18 15.49 1.24
C LYS A 379 -27.67 15.75 1.28
N LEU A 380 -27.20 16.45 2.33
CA LEU A 380 -25.79 16.77 2.47
C LEU A 380 -24.94 15.51 2.72
N ASN A 381 -25.37 14.63 3.63
CA ASN A 381 -24.61 13.41 3.92
C ASN A 381 -24.57 12.45 2.73
N ASN A 382 -25.65 12.30 1.98
CA ASN A 382 -25.67 11.50 0.75
C ASN A 382 -24.76 12.14 -0.32
N ALA A 383 -24.73 13.46 -0.45
CA ALA A 383 -23.83 14.15 -1.36
C ALA A 383 -22.35 13.95 -0.96
N ILE A 384 -22.04 14.06 0.34
CA ILE A 384 -20.70 13.80 0.89
C ILE A 384 -20.27 12.37 0.58
N ALA A 385 -21.10 11.35 0.90
CA ALA A 385 -20.78 9.94 0.67
C ALA A 385 -20.57 9.65 -0.83
N ARG A 386 -21.38 10.24 -1.71
CA ARG A 386 -21.21 10.14 -3.16
C ARG A 386 -19.91 10.77 -3.63
N THR A 387 -19.55 11.96 -3.12
CA THR A 387 -18.29 12.63 -3.45
C THR A 387 -17.08 11.82 -2.97
N GLN A 388 -17.20 11.15 -1.82
CA GLN A 388 -16.15 10.22 -1.33
C GLN A 388 -15.94 9.04 -2.29
N TYR A 389 -17.02 8.43 -2.80
CA TYR A 389 -16.93 7.40 -3.81
C TYR A 389 -16.32 7.91 -5.12
N GLU A 390 -16.74 9.06 -5.63
CA GLU A 390 -16.17 9.70 -6.82
C GLU A 390 -14.66 9.99 -6.63
N SER A 391 -14.24 10.44 -5.45
CA SER A 391 -12.83 10.62 -5.10
C SER A 391 -12.06 9.30 -5.10
N ALA A 392 -12.67 8.22 -4.59
CA ALA A 392 -12.06 6.88 -4.60
C ALA A 392 -11.88 6.35 -6.03
N VAL A 393 -12.82 6.63 -6.95
CA VAL A 393 -12.69 6.30 -8.38
C VAL A 393 -11.48 7.01 -9.00
N VAL A 394 -11.29 8.30 -8.71
CA VAL A 394 -10.13 9.07 -9.21
C VAL A 394 -8.83 8.52 -8.63
N SER A 395 -8.80 8.20 -7.34
CA SER A 395 -7.64 7.63 -6.66
C SER A 395 -7.27 6.24 -7.23
N PHE A 396 -8.25 5.39 -7.48
CA PHE A 396 -8.03 4.08 -8.13
C PHE A 396 -7.41 4.26 -9.53
N ARG A 397 -7.92 5.20 -10.34
CA ARG A 397 -7.37 5.50 -11.66
C ARG A 397 -5.92 5.97 -11.57
N GLN A 398 -5.61 6.85 -10.61
CA GLN A 398 -4.25 7.33 -10.37
C GLN A 398 -3.30 6.18 -10.01
N THR A 399 -3.72 5.29 -9.11
CA THR A 399 -2.94 4.11 -8.71
C THR A 399 -2.67 3.21 -9.92
N LEU A 400 -3.67 2.99 -10.77
CA LEU A 400 -3.52 2.19 -11.99
C LEU A 400 -2.53 2.83 -12.98
N TYR A 401 -2.64 4.13 -13.23
CA TYR A 401 -1.72 4.80 -14.16
C TYR A 401 -0.30 4.86 -13.60
N SER A 402 -0.13 5.05 -12.30
CA SER A 402 1.20 4.93 -11.67
C SER A 402 1.78 3.53 -11.84
N ALA A 403 0.97 2.50 -11.64
CA ALA A 403 1.40 1.11 -11.82
C ALA A 403 1.82 0.79 -13.26
N LEU A 404 1.08 1.28 -14.25
CA LEU A 404 1.46 1.16 -15.67
C LEU A 404 2.78 1.91 -15.96
N GLY A 405 2.92 3.12 -15.41
CA GLY A 405 4.15 3.91 -15.53
C GLY A 405 5.37 3.24 -14.90
N ASP A 406 5.20 2.58 -13.75
CA ASP A 406 6.28 1.83 -13.09
C ASP A 406 6.84 0.73 -14.01
N VAL A 407 5.97 -0.04 -14.67
CA VAL A 407 6.38 -1.10 -15.60
C VAL A 407 7.05 -0.53 -16.84
N GLU A 408 6.46 0.49 -17.48
CA GLU A 408 7.05 1.15 -18.67
C GLU A 408 8.43 1.71 -18.34
N ASN A 409 8.60 2.39 -17.22
CA ASN A 409 9.87 2.93 -16.77
C ASN A 409 10.90 1.82 -16.50
N ALA A 410 10.50 0.73 -15.86
CA ALA A 410 11.40 -0.39 -15.57
C ALA A 410 11.85 -1.12 -16.84
N LEU A 411 10.96 -1.30 -17.83
CA LEU A 411 11.27 -1.87 -19.15
C LEU A 411 12.21 -0.95 -19.94
N SER A 412 11.92 0.35 -19.98
CA SER A 412 12.76 1.37 -20.62
C SER A 412 14.16 1.38 -20.01
N ASN A 413 14.25 1.43 -18.67
CA ASN A 413 15.51 1.42 -17.94
C ASN A 413 16.31 0.13 -18.18
N ARG A 414 15.65 -1.04 -18.28
CA ARG A 414 16.32 -2.30 -18.60
C ARG A 414 17.11 -2.21 -19.90
N SER A 415 16.47 -1.71 -20.98
CA SER A 415 17.10 -1.57 -22.29
C SER A 415 18.20 -0.49 -22.31
N ALA A 416 17.97 0.62 -21.59
CA ALA A 416 18.95 1.71 -21.49
C ALA A 416 20.19 1.30 -20.72
N LEU A 417 20.03 0.66 -19.55
CA LEU A 417 21.13 0.20 -18.70
C LEU A 417 21.96 -0.91 -19.39
N ALA A 418 21.33 -1.80 -20.16
CA ALA A 418 22.05 -2.80 -20.94
C ALA A 418 22.98 -2.14 -21.99
N ARG A 419 22.44 -1.24 -22.81
CA ARG A 419 23.24 -0.48 -23.80
C ARG A 419 24.35 0.35 -23.14
N GLN A 420 24.02 1.03 -22.04
CA GLN A 420 25.00 1.78 -21.26
C GLN A 420 26.12 0.88 -20.73
N GLY A 421 25.77 -0.32 -20.27
CA GLY A 421 26.73 -1.32 -19.74
C GLY A 421 27.76 -1.73 -20.79
N GLU A 422 27.32 -1.98 -22.03
CA GLU A 422 28.22 -2.30 -23.15
C GLU A 422 29.20 -1.15 -23.46
N LEU A 423 28.70 0.11 -23.50
CA LEU A 423 29.52 1.27 -23.74
C LEU A 423 30.53 1.51 -22.60
N LEU A 424 30.10 1.34 -21.35
CA LEU A 424 30.96 1.47 -20.18
C LEU A 424 32.04 0.37 -20.11
N ALA A 425 31.71 -0.85 -20.52
CA ALA A 425 32.70 -1.93 -20.64
C ALA A 425 33.77 -1.60 -21.70
N GLY A 426 33.33 -1.06 -22.86
CA GLY A 426 34.26 -0.58 -23.87
C GLY A 426 35.15 0.58 -23.39
N SER A 427 34.56 1.54 -22.68
CA SER A 427 35.31 2.66 -22.07
C SER A 427 36.33 2.19 -21.05
N LEU A 428 35.95 1.24 -20.17
CA LEU A 428 36.88 0.64 -19.21
C LEU A 428 38.05 -0.08 -19.89
N ALA A 429 37.77 -0.86 -20.94
CA ALA A 429 38.81 -1.55 -21.71
C ALA A 429 39.78 -0.55 -22.36
N ALA A 430 39.30 0.56 -22.89
CA ALA A 430 40.13 1.61 -23.48
C ALA A 430 40.96 2.34 -22.41
N SER A 431 40.36 2.66 -21.25
CA SER A 431 41.03 3.34 -20.14
C SER A 431 42.14 2.47 -19.54
N ARG A 432 41.92 1.14 -19.41
CA ARG A 432 42.95 0.19 -18.95
C ARG A 432 44.14 0.15 -19.91
N ARG A 433 43.87 0.16 -21.21
CA ARG A 433 44.93 0.19 -22.23
C ARG A 433 45.70 1.51 -22.18
N SER A 434 45.01 2.63 -22.04
CA SER A 434 45.63 3.96 -21.94
C SER A 434 46.56 4.05 -20.72
N GLU A 435 46.10 3.61 -19.55
CA GLU A 435 46.90 3.57 -18.34
C GLU A 435 48.20 2.78 -18.51
N GLN A 436 48.10 1.57 -19.08
CA GLN A 436 49.28 0.71 -19.36
C GLN A 436 50.28 1.41 -20.27
N LEU A 437 49.82 2.13 -21.31
CA LEU A 437 50.70 2.89 -22.23
C LEU A 437 51.35 4.06 -21.55
N TYR A 438 50.64 4.82 -20.69
CA TYR A 438 51.21 5.92 -19.92
C TYR A 438 52.20 5.41 -18.87
N GLU A 439 51.97 4.29 -18.22
CA GLU A 439 52.91 3.68 -17.29
C GLU A 439 54.25 3.38 -17.98
N VAL A 440 54.23 2.73 -19.16
CA VAL A 440 55.43 2.41 -19.93
C VAL A 440 56.17 3.70 -20.32
N ARG A 441 55.45 4.70 -20.85
CA ARG A 441 56.03 5.99 -21.26
C ARG A 441 56.65 6.74 -20.10
N TYR A 442 55.99 6.78 -18.94
CA TYR A 442 56.53 7.40 -17.72
C TYR A 442 57.81 6.69 -17.27
N ARG A 443 57.86 5.38 -17.24
CA ARG A 443 59.04 4.61 -16.87
C ARG A 443 60.23 4.84 -17.83
N GLN A 444 59.93 5.20 -19.10
CA GLN A 444 60.90 5.59 -20.11
C GLN A 444 61.30 7.08 -20.04
N GLY A 445 60.72 7.86 -19.13
CA GLY A 445 60.97 9.28 -19.02
C GLY A 445 60.37 10.15 -20.13
N SER A 446 59.45 9.62 -20.94
CA SER A 446 58.90 10.32 -22.10
C SER A 446 57.63 11.10 -21.82
N VAL A 447 57.02 11.01 -20.62
CA VAL A 447 55.85 11.77 -20.17
C VAL A 447 55.98 12.12 -18.70
N ALA A 448 55.28 13.18 -18.28
CA ALA A 448 55.20 13.59 -16.88
C ALA A 448 54.36 12.61 -16.03
N LEU A 449 54.67 12.52 -14.72
CA LEU A 449 53.91 11.71 -13.75
C LEU A 449 52.43 12.04 -13.77
N SER A 450 52.08 13.33 -13.87
CA SER A 450 50.68 13.79 -13.85
C SER A 450 49.83 13.09 -14.91
N LEU A 451 50.35 12.90 -16.15
CA LEU A 451 49.62 12.20 -17.22
C LEU A 451 49.35 10.70 -16.91
N TRP A 452 50.29 10.07 -16.21
CA TRP A 452 50.05 8.68 -15.76
C TRP A 452 49.05 8.61 -14.61
N LEU A 453 49.14 9.53 -13.61
CA LEU A 453 48.17 9.64 -12.53
C LEU A 453 46.76 9.94 -13.05
N ASP A 454 46.61 10.81 -14.04
CA ASP A 454 45.35 11.14 -14.70
C ASP A 454 44.77 9.93 -15.42
N ALA A 455 45.62 9.12 -16.10
CA ALA A 455 45.20 7.89 -16.73
C ALA A 455 44.73 6.81 -15.73
N GLN A 456 45.40 6.73 -14.55
CA GLN A 456 44.98 5.87 -13.44
C GLN A 456 43.58 6.29 -12.92
N GLU A 457 43.35 7.59 -12.71
CA GLU A 457 42.09 8.12 -12.24
C GLU A 457 40.97 7.90 -13.26
N THR A 458 41.26 8.13 -14.54
CA THR A 458 40.32 7.83 -15.64
C THR A 458 39.90 6.35 -15.66
N ARG A 459 40.84 5.42 -15.49
CA ARG A 459 40.54 3.98 -15.39
C ARG A 459 39.68 3.67 -14.15
N ARG A 460 40.03 4.21 -12.97
CA ARG A 460 39.26 4.00 -11.72
C ARG A 460 37.83 4.50 -11.86
N THR A 461 37.65 5.68 -12.45
CA THR A 461 36.33 6.26 -12.73
C THR A 461 35.52 5.37 -13.68
N ALA A 462 36.13 4.90 -14.78
CA ALA A 462 35.47 3.99 -15.71
C ALA A 462 35.10 2.64 -15.06
N GLU A 463 35.95 2.09 -14.21
CA GLU A 463 35.70 0.84 -13.47
C GLU A 463 34.55 1.01 -12.46
N THR A 464 34.50 2.14 -11.77
CA THR A 464 33.42 2.49 -10.86
C THR A 464 32.09 2.63 -11.60
N ALA A 465 32.10 3.35 -12.73
CA ALA A 465 30.90 3.58 -13.54
C ALA A 465 30.35 2.24 -14.10
N TRP A 466 31.21 1.34 -14.54
CA TRP A 466 30.82 0.02 -15.02
C TRP A 466 30.22 -0.84 -13.90
N ALA A 467 30.86 -0.93 -12.73
CA ALA A 467 30.34 -1.66 -11.58
C ALA A 467 29.01 -1.09 -11.07
N GLN A 468 28.86 0.24 -11.06
CA GLN A 468 27.63 0.91 -10.69
C GLN A 468 26.50 0.60 -11.68
N ASN A 469 26.78 0.54 -12.98
CA ASN A 469 25.80 0.16 -13.97
C ASN A 469 25.33 -1.29 -13.76
N GLN A 470 26.22 -2.23 -13.46
CA GLN A 470 25.85 -3.62 -13.14
C GLN A 470 24.91 -3.69 -11.93
N LEU A 471 25.21 -2.95 -10.84
CA LEU A 471 24.32 -2.85 -9.70
C LEU A 471 22.95 -2.26 -10.10
N SER A 472 22.95 -1.22 -10.94
CA SER A 472 21.73 -0.59 -11.42
C SER A 472 20.88 -1.53 -12.27
N GLN A 473 21.49 -2.39 -13.08
CA GLN A 473 20.77 -3.42 -13.84
C GLN A 473 20.10 -4.43 -12.91
N LEU A 474 20.79 -4.92 -11.87
CA LEU A 474 20.22 -5.83 -10.87
C LEU A 474 19.06 -5.19 -10.10
N LYS A 475 19.24 -3.95 -9.63
CA LYS A 475 18.19 -3.19 -8.93
C LYS A 475 16.98 -2.94 -9.82
N ASN A 476 17.20 -2.60 -11.10
CA ASN A 476 16.10 -2.39 -12.04
C ASN A 476 15.36 -3.69 -12.35
N GLN A 477 16.04 -4.82 -12.39
CA GLN A 477 15.43 -6.13 -12.56
C GLN A 477 14.47 -6.44 -11.39
N VAL A 478 14.89 -6.17 -10.13
CA VAL A 478 14.00 -6.28 -8.97
C VAL A 478 12.82 -5.32 -9.11
N THR A 479 13.07 -4.06 -9.45
CA THR A 479 12.01 -3.06 -9.66
C THR A 479 10.98 -3.54 -10.67
N LEU A 480 11.41 -4.18 -11.76
CA LEU A 480 10.52 -4.76 -12.75
C LEU A 480 9.66 -5.89 -12.17
N TYR A 481 10.24 -6.81 -11.38
CA TYR A 481 9.46 -7.85 -10.69
C TYR A 481 8.43 -7.24 -9.72
N LEU A 482 8.83 -6.24 -8.93
CA LEU A 482 7.93 -5.54 -8.02
C LEU A 482 6.79 -4.84 -8.78
N ALA A 483 7.11 -4.16 -9.88
CA ALA A 483 6.13 -3.45 -10.71
C ALA A 483 5.13 -4.41 -11.37
N LEU A 484 5.53 -5.65 -11.66
CA LEU A 484 4.67 -6.69 -12.20
C LEU A 484 3.85 -7.45 -11.13
N GLY A 485 4.06 -7.14 -9.84
CA GLY A 485 3.37 -7.78 -8.73
C GLY A 485 4.02 -9.07 -8.21
N GLY A 486 5.31 -9.30 -8.50
CA GLY A 486 6.05 -10.50 -8.11
C GLY A 486 5.97 -11.62 -9.15
N SER A 487 5.70 -12.87 -8.73
CA SER A 487 5.49 -13.98 -9.66
C SER A 487 4.15 -13.84 -10.40
N ALA A 488 4.08 -14.44 -11.58
CA ALA A 488 2.91 -14.39 -12.48
C ALA A 488 1.63 -15.07 -11.92
N GLN A 489 1.61 -15.49 -10.66
CA GLN A 489 0.47 -16.15 -10.06
C GLN A 489 -0.59 -15.15 -9.58
N GLY A 490 -1.67 -15.04 -10.33
CA GLY A 490 -2.95 -14.62 -9.78
C GLY A 490 -3.48 -15.78 -8.92
N THR A 491 -3.59 -15.60 -7.60
CA THR A 491 -4.47 -16.45 -6.79
C THR A 491 -5.90 -16.27 -7.29
N PRO A 492 -6.67 -17.36 -7.48
CA PRO A 492 -8.04 -17.31 -7.95
C PRO A 492 -8.97 -16.49 -7.05
#